data_3cf5235772062441ccdc7fc120b9800f
#
_entry.id   3cf5235772062441ccdc7fc120b9800f
#
_cell.length_a   1.000
_cell.length_b   1.000
_cell.length_c   1.000
_cell.angle_alpha   90.00
_cell.angle_beta   90.00
_cell.angle_gamma   90.00
#
_symmetry.space_group_name_H-M   'P 1'
#
loop_
_entity.id
_entity.type
_entity.pdbx_description
1 polymer ?
#
loop_
_entity_poly.entity_id
_entity_poly.type
_entity_poly.pdbx_seq_one_letter_code
_entity_poly.pdbx_strand_id
1 'polypeptide(L)'
;MSTTTAGATRREQILKEAARLFAERGFHGVGVDEIGAAVGISGPGLYRHFAGKDAMLAELLVGISEQLLTGGKRRVAEAAGAPAEVLDSLIEGHIDFALDDRPLITLHDRELDRLRDSDRKLVRQLQRQYVELWVEVVRKVYPSLAEPDARASVHAVFGLLNSTPHLSRPGALPGRAAMADLLHRLALGAFSAAAA
;
A
#
# COMPACT_ATOMS: atom_id res chain seq x y z
N MET A 1 -0.26 -20.20 21.83
CA MET A 1 -0.16 -21.11 20.66
C MET A 1 0.44 -20.30 19.54
N SER A 2 1.71 -20.54 19.23
CA SER A 2 2.46 -19.79 18.23
C SER A 2 1.97 -20.15 16.83
N THR A 3 1.37 -19.22 16.12
CA THR A 3 1.10 -19.36 14.68
C THR A 3 2.44 -19.32 13.96
N THR A 4 2.88 -20.48 13.48
CA THR A 4 4.03 -20.62 12.60
C THR A 4 3.74 -19.84 11.32
N THR A 5 4.37 -18.69 11.17
CA THR A 5 4.43 -17.97 9.91
C THR A 5 5.09 -18.89 8.88
N ALA A 6 4.35 -19.36 7.88
CA ALA A 6 4.91 -20.07 6.74
C ALA A 6 6.10 -19.25 6.24
N GLY A 7 7.28 -19.84 6.18
CA GLY A 7 8.52 -19.11 5.88
C GLY A 7 8.43 -18.40 4.55
N ALA A 8 8.65 -17.08 4.55
CA ALA A 8 8.67 -16.28 3.33
C ALA A 8 9.64 -16.91 2.32
N THR A 9 9.25 -16.98 1.06
CA THR A 9 10.11 -17.47 -0.02
C THR A 9 11.36 -16.60 -0.13
N ARG A 10 12.44 -17.15 -0.69
CA ARG A 10 13.66 -16.36 -0.92
C ARG A 10 13.38 -15.12 -1.79
N ARG A 11 12.47 -15.25 -2.75
CA ARG A 11 12.06 -14.15 -3.61
C ARG A 11 11.36 -13.03 -2.82
N GLU A 12 10.45 -13.36 -1.93
CA GLU A 12 9.78 -12.40 -1.04
C GLU A 12 10.76 -11.72 -0.07
N GLN A 13 11.73 -12.46 0.47
CA GLN A 13 12.78 -11.90 1.31
C GLN A 13 13.61 -10.85 0.56
N ILE A 14 14.00 -11.15 -0.68
CA ILE A 14 14.74 -10.21 -1.54
C ILE A 14 13.92 -8.95 -1.79
N LEU A 15 12.64 -9.08 -2.17
CA LEU A 15 11.77 -7.94 -2.43
C LEU A 15 11.56 -7.07 -1.20
N LYS A 16 11.37 -7.68 -0.03
CA LYS A 16 11.21 -6.97 1.24
C LYS A 16 12.44 -6.12 1.57
N GLU A 17 13.65 -6.71 1.47
CA GLU A 17 14.89 -5.98 1.71
C GLU A 17 15.18 -4.93 0.64
N ALA A 18 14.89 -5.21 -0.63
CA ALA A 18 14.99 -4.24 -1.70
C ALA A 18 14.08 -3.03 -1.46
N ALA A 19 12.82 -3.25 -1.08
CA ALA A 19 11.87 -2.18 -0.75
C ALA A 19 12.40 -1.30 0.39
N ARG A 20 12.89 -1.91 1.47
CA ARG A 20 13.45 -1.19 2.61
C ARG A 20 14.66 -0.34 2.19
N LEU A 21 15.63 -0.93 1.53
CA LEU A 21 16.85 -0.24 1.10
C LEU A 21 16.55 0.90 0.11
N PHE A 22 15.71 0.66 -0.88
CA PHE A 22 15.31 1.69 -1.85
C PHE A 22 14.57 2.85 -1.18
N ALA A 23 13.68 2.58 -0.22
CA ALA A 23 12.96 3.62 0.49
C ALA A 23 13.88 4.48 1.39
N GLU A 24 14.85 3.85 2.06
CA GLU A 24 15.78 4.52 2.97
C GLU A 24 16.84 5.33 2.22
N ARG A 25 17.38 4.82 1.12
CA ARG A 25 18.59 5.35 0.47
C ARG A 25 18.36 5.82 -0.98
N GLY A 26 17.14 5.67 -1.47
CA GLY A 26 16.78 5.93 -2.86
C GLY A 26 17.23 4.80 -3.81
N PHE A 27 16.54 4.66 -4.92
CA PHE A 27 16.77 3.59 -5.89
C PHE A 27 18.21 3.56 -6.43
N HIS A 28 18.80 4.72 -6.72
CA HIS A 28 20.18 4.81 -7.25
C HIS A 28 21.24 4.53 -6.18
N GLY A 29 20.94 4.83 -4.92
CA GLY A 29 21.87 4.68 -3.79
C GLY A 29 22.10 3.24 -3.34
N VAL A 30 21.42 2.26 -3.96
CA VAL A 30 21.47 0.84 -3.55
C VAL A 30 21.99 -0.03 -4.68
N GLY A 31 23.01 -0.86 -4.39
CA GLY A 31 23.58 -1.84 -5.32
C GLY A 31 22.90 -3.20 -5.21
N VAL A 32 22.97 -3.99 -6.30
CA VAL A 32 22.45 -5.39 -6.31
C VAL A 32 23.18 -6.24 -5.28
N ASP A 33 24.50 -6.05 -5.12
CA ASP A 33 25.32 -6.79 -4.15
C ASP A 33 24.92 -6.49 -2.70
N GLU A 34 24.49 -5.27 -2.42
CA GLU A 34 23.97 -4.89 -1.10
C GLU A 34 22.66 -5.60 -0.77
N ILE A 35 21.73 -5.65 -1.74
CA ILE A 35 20.46 -6.38 -1.58
C ILE A 35 20.75 -7.86 -1.35
N GLY A 36 21.69 -8.43 -2.13
CA GLY A 36 22.14 -9.80 -1.96
C GLY A 36 22.70 -10.07 -0.57
N ALA A 37 23.63 -9.21 -0.12
CA ALA A 37 24.24 -9.30 1.21
C ALA A 37 23.21 -9.23 2.34
N ALA A 38 22.21 -8.37 2.23
CA ALA A 38 21.13 -8.20 3.23
C ALA A 38 20.29 -9.49 3.41
N VAL A 39 20.19 -10.33 2.38
CA VAL A 39 19.47 -11.62 2.45
C VAL A 39 20.41 -12.83 2.44
N GLY A 40 21.73 -12.62 2.57
CA GLY A 40 22.70 -13.71 2.66
C GLY A 40 22.93 -14.48 1.36
N ILE A 41 22.85 -13.81 0.19
CA ILE A 41 23.17 -14.38 -1.12
C ILE A 41 24.18 -13.50 -1.86
N SER A 42 24.94 -14.09 -2.78
CA SER A 42 25.85 -13.33 -3.65
C SER A 42 25.11 -12.55 -4.73
N GLY A 43 25.71 -11.49 -5.28
CA GLY A 43 25.17 -10.75 -6.42
C GLY A 43 24.76 -11.67 -7.59
N PRO A 44 25.62 -12.59 -8.06
CA PRO A 44 25.24 -13.60 -9.06
C PRO A 44 24.06 -14.47 -8.63
N GLY A 45 23.93 -14.79 -7.34
CA GLY A 45 22.79 -15.51 -6.78
C GLY A 45 21.47 -14.75 -6.91
N LEU A 46 21.52 -13.43 -6.78
CA LEU A 46 20.35 -12.56 -6.90
C LEU A 46 19.81 -12.51 -8.33
N TYR A 47 20.66 -12.54 -9.34
CA TYR A 47 20.28 -12.56 -10.75
C TYR A 47 19.52 -13.83 -11.17
N ARG A 48 19.55 -14.91 -10.37
CA ARG A 48 18.67 -16.08 -10.57
C ARG A 48 17.20 -15.80 -10.23
N HIS A 49 16.95 -14.79 -9.40
CA HIS A 49 15.62 -14.40 -8.95
C HIS A 49 15.06 -13.19 -9.71
N PHE A 50 15.93 -12.23 -10.04
CA PHE A 50 15.53 -10.97 -10.69
C PHE A 50 16.55 -10.55 -11.75
N ALA A 51 16.07 -10.02 -12.87
CA ALA A 51 16.92 -9.52 -13.94
C ALA A 51 17.70 -8.25 -13.55
N GLY A 52 17.38 -7.63 -12.43
CA GLY A 52 18.03 -6.44 -11.90
C GLY A 52 17.11 -5.62 -11.01
N LYS A 53 17.59 -4.46 -10.56
CA LYS A 53 16.84 -3.56 -9.66
C LYS A 53 15.55 -3.05 -10.26
N ASP A 54 15.52 -2.74 -11.56
CA ASP A 54 14.32 -2.28 -12.26
C ASP A 54 13.21 -3.33 -12.23
N ALA A 55 13.57 -4.60 -12.39
CA ALA A 55 12.62 -5.71 -12.28
C ALA A 55 12.07 -5.87 -10.85
N MET A 56 12.91 -5.66 -9.83
CA MET A 56 12.47 -5.66 -8.44
C MET A 56 11.51 -4.50 -8.15
N LEU A 57 11.85 -3.29 -8.60
CA LEU A 57 11.00 -2.12 -8.42
C LEU A 57 9.65 -2.30 -9.11
N ALA A 58 9.64 -2.80 -10.35
CA ALA A 58 8.41 -3.08 -11.08
C ALA A 58 7.52 -4.09 -10.33
N GLU A 59 8.11 -5.20 -9.87
CA GLU A 59 7.38 -6.23 -9.13
C GLU A 59 6.84 -5.71 -7.79
N LEU A 60 7.59 -4.86 -7.08
CA LEU A 60 7.14 -4.23 -5.85
C LEU A 60 5.91 -3.33 -6.09
N LEU A 61 5.98 -2.43 -7.06
CA LEU A 61 4.91 -1.44 -7.30
C LEU A 61 3.68 -2.05 -7.98
N VAL A 62 3.87 -2.97 -8.91
CA VAL A 62 2.76 -3.73 -9.52
C VAL A 62 2.13 -4.65 -8.47
N GLY A 63 2.94 -5.42 -7.76
CA GLY A 63 2.47 -6.39 -6.76
C GLY A 63 1.66 -5.75 -5.65
N ILE A 64 2.10 -4.62 -5.08
CA ILE A 64 1.30 -3.95 -4.04
C ILE A 64 -0.01 -3.37 -4.60
N SER A 65 -0.01 -2.86 -5.82
CA SER A 65 -1.22 -2.34 -6.46
C SER A 65 -2.24 -3.46 -6.71
N GLU A 66 -1.77 -4.64 -7.13
CA GLU A 66 -2.60 -5.84 -7.29
C GLU A 66 -3.14 -6.35 -5.94
N GLN A 67 -2.31 -6.38 -4.90
CA GLN A 67 -2.70 -6.80 -3.56
C GLN A 67 -3.78 -5.91 -2.96
N LEU A 68 -3.63 -4.58 -3.07
CA LEU A 68 -4.62 -3.62 -2.60
C LEU A 68 -5.96 -3.79 -3.32
N LEU A 69 -5.95 -3.88 -4.65
CA LEU A 69 -7.16 -4.07 -5.43
C LEU A 69 -7.84 -5.41 -5.13
N THR A 70 -7.07 -6.50 -5.11
CA THR A 70 -7.59 -7.85 -4.83
C THR A 70 -8.12 -7.95 -3.40
N GLY A 71 -7.37 -7.41 -2.43
CA GLY A 71 -7.79 -7.33 -1.04
C GLY A 71 -9.07 -6.52 -0.86
N GLY A 72 -9.16 -5.37 -1.53
CA GLY A 72 -10.38 -4.55 -1.52
C GLY A 72 -11.58 -5.26 -2.13
N LYS A 73 -11.43 -5.90 -3.29
CA LYS A 73 -12.49 -6.70 -3.92
C LYS A 73 -12.96 -7.84 -3.02
N ARG A 74 -12.03 -8.53 -2.38
CA ARG A 74 -12.35 -9.61 -1.43
C ARG A 74 -13.17 -9.08 -0.25
N ARG A 75 -12.74 -7.97 0.38
CA ARG A 75 -13.44 -7.35 1.50
C ARG A 75 -14.88 -6.94 1.12
N VAL A 76 -15.06 -6.37 -0.07
CA VAL A 76 -16.39 -6.04 -0.60
C VAL A 76 -17.26 -7.30 -0.80
N ALA A 77 -16.66 -8.39 -1.30
CA ALA A 77 -17.39 -9.64 -1.55
C ALA A 77 -17.73 -10.42 -0.27
N GLU A 78 -16.85 -10.39 0.72
CA GLU A 78 -17.00 -11.10 2.01
C GLU A 78 -17.94 -10.35 2.98
N ALA A 79 -18.04 -9.04 2.85
CA ALA A 79 -18.93 -8.23 3.68
C ALA A 79 -20.39 -8.47 3.24
N ALA A 80 -21.04 -9.44 3.86
CA ALA A 80 -22.49 -9.70 3.72
C ALA A 80 -23.35 -8.63 4.43
N GLY A 81 -22.73 -7.57 4.95
CA GLY A 81 -23.31 -6.56 5.82
C GLY A 81 -23.76 -5.27 5.14
N ALA A 82 -24.08 -4.29 5.98
CA ALA A 82 -24.44 -2.95 5.53
C ALA A 82 -23.25 -2.26 4.82
N PRO A 83 -23.49 -1.32 3.88
CA PRO A 83 -22.41 -0.59 3.19
C PRO A 83 -21.40 0.06 4.14
N ALA A 84 -21.81 0.48 5.33
CA ALA A 84 -20.91 1.04 6.34
C ALA A 84 -19.87 0.01 6.82
N GLU A 85 -20.25 -1.25 7.04
CA GLU A 85 -19.33 -2.33 7.45
C GLU A 85 -18.32 -2.64 6.35
N VAL A 86 -18.73 -2.55 5.07
CA VAL A 86 -17.85 -2.68 3.93
C VAL A 86 -16.81 -1.57 3.92
N LEU A 87 -17.23 -0.31 4.16
CA LEU A 87 -16.34 0.85 4.22
C LEU A 87 -15.36 0.71 5.38
N ASP A 88 -15.82 0.32 6.56
CA ASP A 88 -14.95 0.06 7.71
C ASP A 88 -13.88 -0.97 7.37
N SER A 89 -14.27 -2.09 6.77
CA SER A 89 -13.33 -3.15 6.37
C SER A 89 -12.32 -2.66 5.32
N LEU A 90 -12.73 -1.83 4.36
CA LEU A 90 -11.80 -1.23 3.39
C LEU A 90 -10.79 -0.29 4.06
N ILE A 91 -11.25 0.55 5.00
CA ILE A 91 -10.38 1.45 5.76
C ILE A 91 -9.36 0.64 6.56
N GLU A 92 -9.79 -0.39 7.31
CA GLU A 92 -8.90 -1.27 8.06
C GLU A 92 -7.82 -1.89 7.16
N GLY A 93 -8.23 -2.45 6.01
CA GLY A 93 -7.27 -3.06 5.09
C GLY A 93 -6.25 -2.08 4.51
N HIS A 94 -6.64 -0.85 4.24
CA HIS A 94 -5.71 0.17 3.79
C HIS A 94 -4.79 0.67 4.91
N ILE A 95 -5.29 0.77 6.15
CA ILE A 95 -4.49 1.11 7.33
C ILE A 95 -3.42 0.04 7.59
N ASP A 96 -3.77 -1.25 7.49
CA ASP A 96 -2.79 -2.33 7.63
C ASP A 96 -1.63 -2.15 6.64
N PHE A 97 -1.94 -1.93 5.37
CA PHE A 97 -0.93 -1.61 4.37
C PHE A 97 -0.12 -0.35 4.74
N ALA A 98 -0.79 0.74 5.11
CA ALA A 98 -0.13 2.00 5.40
C ALA A 98 0.80 1.94 6.63
N LEU A 99 0.53 1.07 7.59
CA LEU A 99 1.36 0.91 8.78
C LEU A 99 2.47 -0.13 8.62
N ASP A 100 2.21 -1.21 7.88
CA ASP A 100 3.09 -2.36 7.80
C ASP A 100 4.02 -2.33 6.57
N ASP A 101 3.58 -1.66 5.48
CA ASP A 101 4.31 -1.61 4.20
C ASP A 101 4.75 -0.18 3.82
N ARG A 102 5.08 0.66 4.79
CA ARG A 102 5.54 2.06 4.60
C ARG A 102 6.58 2.25 3.50
N PRO A 103 7.58 1.37 3.34
CA PRO A 103 8.55 1.49 2.25
C PRO A 103 7.90 1.53 0.86
N LEU A 104 6.80 0.79 0.65
CA LEU A 104 6.12 0.74 -0.64
C LEU A 104 5.38 2.04 -0.97
N ILE A 105 4.86 2.75 0.04
CA ILE A 105 4.29 4.10 -0.14
C ILE A 105 5.38 5.05 -0.60
N THR A 106 6.53 5.06 0.10
CA THR A 106 7.67 5.90 -0.25
C THR A 106 8.17 5.63 -1.67
N LEU A 107 8.26 4.35 -2.06
CA LEU A 107 8.68 3.96 -3.41
C LEU A 107 7.67 4.40 -4.47
N HIS A 108 6.39 4.24 -4.20
CA HIS A 108 5.34 4.69 -5.11
C HIS A 108 5.46 6.20 -5.37
N ASP A 109 5.62 7.00 -4.31
CA ASP A 109 5.68 8.45 -4.41
C ASP A 109 6.93 8.96 -5.15
N ARG A 110 8.06 8.24 -5.02
CA ARG A 110 9.35 8.71 -5.53
C ARG A 110 9.78 8.06 -6.84
N GLU A 111 9.41 6.81 -7.07
CA GLU A 111 10.04 5.97 -8.09
C GLU A 111 9.06 5.48 -9.17
N LEU A 112 7.77 5.81 -9.09
CA LEU A 112 6.76 5.36 -10.05
C LEU A 112 7.13 5.74 -11.51
N ASP A 113 7.67 6.93 -11.72
CA ASP A 113 8.01 7.42 -13.04
C ASP A 113 9.26 6.75 -13.65
N ARG A 114 10.00 5.95 -12.84
CA ARG A 114 11.12 5.13 -13.32
C ARG A 114 10.69 3.82 -13.97
N LEU A 115 9.47 3.37 -13.69
CA LEU A 115 8.96 2.16 -14.30
C LEU A 115 8.92 2.29 -15.81
N ARG A 116 9.10 1.16 -16.49
CA ARG A 116 8.80 1.07 -17.92
C ARG A 116 7.35 1.48 -18.17
N ASP A 117 7.07 2.00 -19.34
CA ASP A 117 5.75 2.50 -19.69
C ASP A 117 4.62 1.47 -19.49
N SER A 118 4.89 0.19 -19.81
CA SER A 118 3.95 -0.91 -19.59
C SER A 118 3.58 -1.07 -18.11
N ASP A 119 4.61 -1.15 -17.25
CA ASP A 119 4.44 -1.40 -15.83
C ASP A 119 3.80 -0.20 -15.13
N ARG A 120 4.23 1.02 -15.49
CA ARG A 120 3.63 2.26 -15.02
C ARG A 120 2.16 2.40 -15.40
N LYS A 121 1.80 2.04 -16.64
CA LYS A 121 0.40 2.02 -17.09
C LYS A 121 -0.42 1.00 -16.31
N LEU A 122 0.14 -0.17 -16.04
CA LEU A 122 -0.52 -1.22 -15.25
C LEU A 122 -0.77 -0.74 -13.82
N VAL A 123 0.25 -0.20 -13.14
CA VAL A 123 0.10 0.37 -11.78
C VAL A 123 -1.01 1.42 -11.75
N ARG A 124 -0.98 2.39 -12.67
CA ARG A 124 -2.01 3.43 -12.76
C ARG A 124 -3.41 2.88 -13.05
N GLN A 125 -3.51 1.82 -13.82
CA GLN A 125 -4.79 1.14 -14.08
C GLN A 125 -5.33 0.45 -12.82
N LEU A 126 -4.49 -0.30 -12.11
CA LEU A 126 -4.86 -0.97 -10.86
C LEU A 126 -5.30 0.05 -9.79
N GLN A 127 -4.57 1.15 -9.67
CA GLN A 127 -4.92 2.22 -8.75
C GLN A 127 -6.26 2.88 -9.07
N ARG A 128 -6.52 3.18 -10.36
CA ARG A 128 -7.84 3.69 -10.75
C ARG A 128 -8.96 2.73 -10.38
N GLN A 129 -8.79 1.43 -10.64
CA GLN A 129 -9.79 0.43 -10.26
C GLN A 129 -9.99 0.36 -8.74
N TYR A 130 -8.93 0.54 -7.96
CA TYR A 130 -9.02 0.57 -6.51
C TYR A 130 -9.77 1.82 -6.01
N VAL A 131 -9.50 2.98 -6.60
CA VAL A 131 -10.28 4.22 -6.32
C VAL A 131 -11.75 4.04 -6.66
N GLU A 132 -12.08 3.49 -7.85
CA GLU A 132 -13.48 3.25 -8.26
C GLU A 132 -14.21 2.35 -7.25
N LEU A 133 -13.57 1.28 -6.81
CA LEU A 133 -14.15 0.38 -5.81
C LEU A 133 -14.51 1.13 -4.52
N TRP A 134 -13.65 2.02 -4.04
CA TRP A 134 -13.94 2.85 -2.86
C TRP A 134 -15.05 3.86 -3.12
N VAL A 135 -15.03 4.54 -4.28
CA VAL A 135 -16.07 5.51 -4.66
C VAL A 135 -17.46 4.86 -4.66
N GLU A 136 -17.58 3.65 -5.23
CA GLU A 136 -18.83 2.89 -5.21
C GLU A 136 -19.33 2.60 -3.79
N VAL A 137 -18.43 2.19 -2.88
CA VAL A 137 -18.80 1.90 -1.49
C VAL A 137 -19.16 3.17 -0.74
N VAL A 138 -18.35 4.24 -0.85
CA VAL A 138 -18.63 5.54 -0.21
C VAL A 138 -19.99 6.08 -0.63
N ARG A 139 -20.34 6.02 -1.91
CA ARG A 139 -21.66 6.47 -2.40
C ARG A 139 -22.83 5.61 -1.95
N LYS A 140 -22.61 4.34 -1.61
CA LYS A 140 -23.63 3.50 -0.97
C LYS A 140 -23.85 3.89 0.50
N VAL A 141 -22.79 4.31 1.19
CA VAL A 141 -22.88 4.79 2.58
C VAL A 141 -23.45 6.20 2.65
N TYR A 142 -23.06 7.06 1.71
CA TYR A 142 -23.46 8.47 1.63
C TYR A 142 -24.14 8.77 0.28
N PRO A 143 -25.43 8.40 0.10
CA PRO A 143 -26.11 8.53 -1.19
C PRO A 143 -26.29 9.98 -1.68
N SER A 144 -26.25 10.96 -0.77
CA SER A 144 -26.32 12.39 -1.10
C SER A 144 -25.02 12.94 -1.68
N LEU A 145 -23.89 12.25 -1.50
CA LEU A 145 -22.60 12.72 -1.96
C LEU A 145 -22.46 12.55 -3.47
N ALA A 146 -22.24 13.66 -4.19
CA ALA A 146 -22.04 13.62 -5.63
C ALA A 146 -20.77 12.82 -6.00
N GLU A 147 -20.76 12.19 -7.16
CA GLU A 147 -19.64 11.35 -7.59
C GLU A 147 -18.28 12.08 -7.58
N PRO A 148 -18.15 13.32 -8.08
CA PRO A 148 -16.88 14.05 -8.02
C PRO A 148 -16.39 14.29 -6.60
N ASP A 149 -17.29 14.59 -5.66
CA ASP A 149 -16.97 14.82 -4.25
C ASP A 149 -16.59 13.53 -3.53
N ALA A 150 -17.29 12.42 -3.83
CA ALA A 150 -16.93 11.11 -3.34
C ALA A 150 -15.52 10.70 -3.81
N ARG A 151 -15.19 10.93 -5.06
CA ARG A 151 -13.87 10.68 -5.63
C ARG A 151 -12.78 11.53 -4.99
N ALA A 152 -13.04 12.82 -4.82
CA ALA A 152 -12.12 13.74 -4.15
C ALA A 152 -11.88 13.32 -2.69
N SER A 153 -12.94 12.90 -1.98
CA SER A 153 -12.86 12.42 -0.60
C SER A 153 -12.03 11.14 -0.49
N VAL A 154 -12.20 10.18 -1.42
CA VAL A 154 -11.39 8.96 -1.47
C VAL A 154 -9.91 9.30 -1.64
N HIS A 155 -9.56 10.21 -2.57
CA HIS A 155 -8.18 10.65 -2.75
C HIS A 155 -7.62 11.36 -1.51
N ALA A 156 -8.41 12.22 -0.85
CA ALA A 156 -8.01 12.89 0.39
C ALA A 156 -7.74 11.88 1.52
N VAL A 157 -8.62 10.89 1.68
CA VAL A 157 -8.46 9.82 2.68
C VAL A 157 -7.23 8.96 2.38
N PHE A 158 -6.95 8.63 1.11
CA PHE A 158 -5.71 7.92 0.75
C PHE A 158 -4.48 8.76 1.10
N GLY A 159 -4.47 10.07 0.84
CA GLY A 159 -3.39 10.97 1.25
C GLY A 159 -3.20 10.98 2.77
N LEU A 160 -4.30 11.01 3.53
CA LEU A 160 -4.29 10.94 4.99
C LEU A 160 -3.68 9.61 5.47
N LEU A 161 -4.17 8.47 4.98
CA LEU A 161 -3.70 7.15 5.39
C LEU A 161 -2.26 6.89 4.97
N ASN A 162 -1.86 7.34 3.77
CA ASN A 162 -0.51 7.18 3.24
C ASN A 162 0.51 8.20 3.79
N SER A 163 0.11 9.06 4.73
CA SER A 163 1.04 10.00 5.38
C SER A 163 2.03 9.32 6.35
N THR A 164 1.80 8.07 6.70
CA THR A 164 2.55 7.33 7.74
C THR A 164 4.07 7.27 7.56
N PRO A 165 4.66 7.19 6.35
CA PRO A 165 6.11 7.24 6.17
C PRO A 165 6.73 8.59 6.56
N HIS A 166 5.94 9.66 6.53
CA HIS A 166 6.41 11.02 6.82
C HIS A 166 6.34 11.38 8.32
N LEU A 167 5.76 10.50 9.13
CA LEU A 167 5.67 10.65 10.58
C LEU A 167 6.96 10.16 11.24
N SER A 168 8.01 10.98 11.25
CA SER A 168 9.40 10.54 11.40
C SER A 168 10.05 10.79 12.77
N ARG A 169 9.32 10.80 13.90
CA ARG A 169 9.95 10.84 15.23
C ARG A 169 9.69 9.54 16.00
N PRO A 170 10.69 8.65 16.12
CA PRO A 170 10.58 7.50 17.02
C PRO A 170 10.23 7.95 18.44
N GLY A 171 9.24 7.31 19.05
CA GLY A 171 8.80 7.58 20.42
C GLY A 171 7.81 8.76 20.61
N ALA A 172 7.55 9.57 19.58
CA ALA A 172 6.57 10.66 19.64
C ALA A 172 5.19 10.29 19.11
N LEU A 173 5.05 9.11 18.49
CA LEU A 173 3.80 8.64 17.87
C LEU A 173 3.15 7.56 18.72
N PRO A 174 1.82 7.42 18.63
CA PRO A 174 1.11 6.31 19.23
C PRO A 174 1.64 4.96 18.74
N GLY A 175 1.53 3.92 19.56
CA GLY A 175 1.79 2.55 19.12
C GLY A 175 0.87 2.13 17.96
N ARG A 176 1.23 1.03 17.24
CA ARG A 176 0.52 0.59 16.02
C ARG A 176 -1.00 0.54 16.17
N ALA A 177 -1.51 -0.07 17.25
CA ALA A 177 -2.95 -0.19 17.48
C ALA A 177 -3.62 1.18 17.66
N ALA A 178 -3.08 2.04 18.52
CA ALA A 178 -3.61 3.37 18.75
C ALA A 178 -3.51 4.27 17.50
N MET A 179 -2.47 4.09 16.67
CA MET A 179 -2.35 4.76 15.38
C MET A 179 -3.41 4.25 14.39
N ALA A 180 -3.65 2.95 14.32
CA ALA A 180 -4.69 2.37 13.47
C ALA A 180 -6.08 2.92 13.85
N ASP A 181 -6.41 2.93 15.15
CA ASP A 181 -7.67 3.49 15.65
C ASP A 181 -7.81 4.99 15.32
N LEU A 182 -6.73 5.76 15.44
CA LEU A 182 -6.73 7.17 15.09
C LEU A 182 -6.99 7.40 13.60
N LEU A 183 -6.24 6.70 12.75
CA LEU A 183 -6.38 6.80 11.30
C LEU A 183 -7.78 6.38 10.84
N HIS A 184 -8.34 5.32 11.44
CA HIS A 184 -9.69 4.86 11.16
C HIS A 184 -10.74 5.94 11.45
N ARG A 185 -10.71 6.54 12.66
CA ARG A 185 -11.61 7.62 13.02
C ARG A 185 -11.45 8.85 12.12
N LEU A 186 -10.23 9.21 11.75
CA LEU A 186 -9.96 10.34 10.86
C LEU A 186 -10.50 10.08 9.45
N ALA A 187 -10.36 8.87 8.92
CA ALA A 187 -10.87 8.49 7.61
C ALA A 187 -12.40 8.54 7.57
N LEU A 188 -13.07 7.95 8.57
CA LEU A 188 -14.54 8.03 8.69
C LEU A 188 -15.03 9.46 8.86
N GLY A 189 -14.35 10.24 9.72
CA GLY A 189 -14.67 11.65 9.91
C GLY A 189 -14.55 12.47 8.62
N ALA A 190 -13.54 12.19 7.80
CA ALA A 190 -13.36 12.87 6.51
C ALA A 190 -14.53 12.57 5.54
N PHE A 191 -14.95 11.31 5.42
CA PHE A 191 -16.11 10.95 4.58
C PHE A 191 -17.41 11.55 5.11
N SER A 192 -17.65 11.50 6.43
CA SER A 192 -18.82 12.10 7.06
C SER A 192 -18.89 13.61 6.85
N ALA A 193 -17.75 14.31 6.99
CA ALA A 193 -17.67 15.76 6.76
C ALA A 193 -17.90 16.14 5.29
N ALA A 194 -17.48 15.30 4.35
CA ALA A 194 -17.73 15.54 2.92
C ALA A 194 -19.19 15.34 2.52
N ALA A 195 -19.97 14.59 3.30
CA ALA A 195 -21.39 14.28 3.05
C ALA A 195 -22.36 15.21 3.79
N ALA A 196 -21.86 16.11 4.66
CA ALA A 196 -22.62 17.08 5.42
C ALA A 196 -23.00 18.29 4.58
#